data_f2992973bd11494decaa47cff3c59bd4
#
_entry.id   f2992973bd11494decaa47cff3c59bd4
#
_cell.length_a   1.000
_cell.length_b   1.000
_cell.length_c   1.000
_cell.angle_alpha   90.00
_cell.angle_beta   90.00
_cell.angle_gamma   90.00
#
_symmetry.space_group_name_H-M   'P 1'
#
loop_
_entity.id
_entity.type
_entity.pdbx_description
1 polymer ?
#
loop_
_entity_poly.entity_id
_entity_poly.type
_entity_poly.pdbx_seq_one_letter_code
_entity_poly.pdbx_strand_id
1 'polypeptide(L)'
;RQMCIRDRTYRDLERNHVRELEPLLKGIARYSKQEKCFYFNNGSLLEMGYCDSESDVNQYQGIEYDVIFMDEATQFTEYQYSTLTACIRGANSFPKRMYLTCNPGGVGHEWVKRLFVSRKYRNAENPNDYMFIPATVFDNAVLLETDTGYVDMLNNLPDGLREAWRDGSWDLLEGRYFDEFDRSIHIVKPFQIPEHWRKYRGMDYGLDCLACVWVAIDERGNYYVYREYAESNKVISVGAEEIVNLTPTDERIEYTAAPPDMWGRTQESGKTKADLFREGGLPLLKSSNNREAGWLAVKDLLQVKNGSSRLMIFDNCIELIDCLTSLQRDTKHPTDCATEPHDITHLPDALRYFVLQFTSPSKPPKEEKTAIQKYRERAIKGKTQKRRSYF
;
A
#
# COMPACT_ATOMS: atom_id res chain seq x y z
N ARG A 1 -7.29 -23.12 -28.31
CA ARG A 1 -6.60 -22.60 -27.13
C ARG A 1 -6.28 -21.14 -27.33
N GLN A 2 -6.69 -20.29 -26.41
CA GLN A 2 -6.37 -18.88 -26.41
C GLN A 2 -5.25 -18.61 -25.40
N MET A 3 -4.17 -18.01 -25.86
CA MET A 3 -3.02 -17.64 -25.05
C MET A 3 -2.74 -16.17 -25.25
N CYS A 4 -2.17 -15.51 -24.26
CA CYS A 4 -1.80 -14.12 -24.34
C CYS A 4 -0.43 -13.88 -23.71
N ILE A 5 0.38 -13.03 -24.34
CA ILE A 5 1.61 -12.47 -23.77
C ILE A 5 1.34 -11.02 -23.47
N ARG A 6 1.70 -10.58 -22.26
CA ARG A 6 1.55 -9.20 -21.77
C ARG A 6 2.90 -8.62 -21.46
N ASP A 7 3.11 -7.39 -21.88
CA ASP A 7 4.25 -6.56 -21.57
C ASP A 7 3.71 -5.15 -21.23
N ARG A 8 4.51 -4.28 -20.65
CA ARG A 8 4.13 -2.92 -20.28
C ARG A 8 3.65 -2.11 -21.48
N THR A 9 4.43 -2.08 -22.55
CA THR A 9 4.06 -1.34 -23.77
C THR A 9 4.04 -2.27 -24.99
N TYR A 10 3.24 -1.91 -26.00
CA TYR A 10 3.22 -2.65 -27.26
C TYR A 10 4.58 -2.61 -27.99
N ARG A 11 5.33 -1.54 -27.83
CA ARG A 11 6.66 -1.40 -28.42
C ARG A 11 7.66 -2.40 -27.83
N ASP A 12 7.62 -2.59 -26.52
CA ASP A 12 8.44 -3.57 -25.82
C ASP A 12 8.04 -4.98 -26.23
N LEU A 13 6.74 -5.25 -26.26
CA LEU A 13 6.19 -6.51 -26.73
C LEU A 13 6.63 -6.88 -28.16
N GLU A 14 6.57 -5.94 -29.10
CA GLU A 14 7.05 -6.18 -30.46
C GLU A 14 8.54 -6.45 -30.51
N ARG A 15 9.33 -5.70 -29.73
CA ARG A 15 10.78 -5.79 -29.69
C ARG A 15 11.26 -7.08 -29.01
N ASN A 16 10.67 -7.41 -27.87
CA ASN A 16 11.15 -8.48 -27.01
C ASN A 16 10.55 -9.85 -27.38
N HIS A 17 9.33 -9.87 -27.90
CA HIS A 17 8.60 -11.11 -28.13
C HIS A 17 8.27 -11.38 -29.61
N VAL A 18 7.64 -10.46 -30.31
CA VAL A 18 7.17 -10.71 -31.69
C VAL A 18 8.34 -11.01 -32.62
N ARG A 19 9.42 -10.24 -32.54
CA ARG A 19 10.61 -10.42 -33.39
C ARG A 19 11.29 -11.76 -33.17
N GLU A 20 11.27 -12.27 -31.95
CA GLU A 20 11.86 -13.57 -31.60
C GLU A 20 10.91 -14.73 -31.95
N LEU A 21 9.62 -14.57 -31.70
CA LEU A 21 8.64 -15.63 -31.92
C LEU A 21 8.33 -15.84 -33.42
N GLU A 22 8.34 -14.80 -34.24
CA GLU A 22 7.95 -14.89 -35.66
C GLU A 22 8.86 -15.89 -36.43
N PRO A 23 10.22 -15.84 -36.33
CA PRO A 23 11.07 -16.83 -36.96
C PRO A 23 10.97 -18.22 -36.35
N LEU A 24 10.80 -18.32 -35.00
CA LEU A 24 10.67 -19.60 -34.29
C LEU A 24 9.38 -20.35 -34.66
N LEU A 25 8.29 -19.60 -34.90
CA LEU A 25 7.00 -20.17 -35.26
C LEU A 25 6.75 -20.30 -36.76
N LYS A 26 7.75 -20.06 -37.57
CA LYS A 26 7.66 -20.18 -39.04
C LYS A 26 7.20 -21.59 -39.44
N GLY A 27 6.12 -21.65 -40.20
CA GLY A 27 5.51 -22.92 -40.64
C GLY A 27 4.54 -23.55 -39.62
N ILE A 28 4.49 -23.03 -38.37
CA ILE A 28 3.63 -23.51 -37.31
C ILE A 28 2.48 -22.48 -37.07
N ALA A 29 2.82 -21.19 -37.12
CA ALA A 29 1.84 -20.13 -36.94
C ALA A 29 2.11 -18.98 -37.92
N ARG A 30 1.09 -18.13 -38.15
CA ARG A 30 1.15 -16.90 -38.94
C ARG A 30 0.84 -15.72 -38.04
N TYR A 31 1.70 -14.70 -38.05
CA TYR A 31 1.47 -13.45 -37.32
C TYR A 31 0.63 -12.45 -38.14
N SER A 32 -0.40 -11.91 -37.52
CA SER A 32 -1.18 -10.79 -38.05
C SER A 32 -0.79 -9.50 -37.31
N LYS A 33 -0.11 -8.59 -38.00
CA LYS A 33 0.28 -7.29 -37.44
C LYS A 33 -0.95 -6.42 -37.10
N GLN A 34 -2.03 -6.55 -37.87
CA GLN A 34 -3.25 -5.79 -37.67
C GLN A 34 -3.97 -6.21 -36.39
N GLU A 35 -4.05 -7.53 -36.16
CA GLU A 35 -4.78 -8.11 -35.02
C GLU A 35 -3.84 -8.41 -33.84
N LYS A 36 -2.54 -8.19 -34.01
CA LYS A 36 -1.51 -8.45 -32.99
C LYS A 36 -1.62 -9.88 -32.42
N CYS A 37 -1.79 -10.85 -33.30
CA CYS A 37 -2.08 -12.22 -32.93
C CYS A 37 -1.33 -13.22 -33.84
N PHE A 38 -0.80 -14.30 -33.22
CA PHE A 38 -0.31 -15.47 -33.93
C PHE A 38 -1.45 -16.49 -34.09
N TYR A 39 -1.74 -16.90 -35.31
CA TYR A 39 -2.71 -17.91 -35.67
C TYR A 39 -2.00 -19.23 -35.94
N PHE A 40 -2.21 -20.22 -35.09
CA PHE A 40 -1.60 -21.55 -35.24
C PHE A 40 -2.42 -22.44 -36.18
N ASN A 41 -1.75 -23.35 -36.86
CA ASN A 41 -2.38 -24.30 -37.78
C ASN A 41 -3.44 -25.21 -37.11
N ASN A 42 -3.33 -25.42 -35.81
CA ASN A 42 -4.30 -26.21 -35.00
C ASN A 42 -5.48 -25.39 -34.46
N GLY A 43 -5.63 -24.14 -34.88
CA GLY A 43 -6.68 -23.23 -34.43
C GLY A 43 -6.41 -22.53 -33.09
N SER A 44 -5.23 -22.75 -32.48
CA SER A 44 -4.83 -21.97 -31.29
C SER A 44 -4.46 -20.55 -31.68
N LEU A 45 -4.65 -19.64 -30.74
CA LEU A 45 -4.34 -18.20 -30.89
C LEU A 45 -3.34 -17.79 -29.80
N LEU A 46 -2.40 -16.91 -30.15
CA LEU A 46 -1.50 -16.27 -29.20
C LEU A 46 -1.59 -14.76 -29.43
N GLU A 47 -2.33 -14.08 -28.58
CA GLU A 47 -2.54 -12.63 -28.61
C GLU A 47 -1.37 -11.91 -27.95
N MET A 48 -0.94 -10.81 -28.57
CA MET A 48 0.13 -9.94 -28.09
C MET A 48 -0.51 -8.67 -27.50
N GLY A 49 -0.64 -8.59 -26.19
CA GLY A 49 -1.33 -7.51 -25.51
C GLY A 49 -0.43 -6.68 -24.58
N TYR A 50 -0.82 -5.47 -24.31
CA TYR A 50 -0.10 -4.56 -23.41
C TYR A 50 -1.03 -3.99 -22.33
N CYS A 51 -0.43 -3.46 -21.26
CA CYS A 51 -1.17 -2.83 -20.16
C CYS A 51 -0.23 -1.82 -19.46
N ASP A 52 -0.19 -0.58 -19.97
CA ASP A 52 0.68 0.49 -19.49
C ASP A 52 0.11 1.18 -18.24
N SER A 53 -1.22 1.30 -18.16
CA SER A 53 -1.96 1.88 -17.04
C SER A 53 -3.00 0.92 -16.48
N GLU A 54 -3.51 1.19 -15.29
CA GLU A 54 -4.61 0.39 -14.72
C GLU A 54 -5.89 0.43 -15.56
N SER A 55 -6.16 1.54 -16.25
CA SER A 55 -7.30 1.63 -17.15
C SER A 55 -7.19 0.73 -18.37
N ASP A 56 -5.98 0.41 -18.83
CA ASP A 56 -5.77 -0.44 -19.99
C ASP A 56 -6.23 -1.89 -19.77
N VAL A 57 -6.28 -2.34 -18.53
CA VAL A 57 -6.74 -3.69 -18.22
C VAL A 57 -8.21 -3.90 -18.58
N ASN A 58 -9.02 -2.83 -18.64
CA ASN A 58 -10.43 -2.89 -18.97
C ASN A 58 -10.70 -3.38 -20.40
N GLN A 59 -9.74 -3.19 -21.33
CA GLN A 59 -9.87 -3.70 -22.70
C GLN A 59 -9.96 -5.24 -22.78
N TYR A 60 -9.54 -5.95 -21.72
CA TYR A 60 -9.57 -7.41 -21.64
C TYR A 60 -10.80 -7.95 -20.94
N GLN A 61 -11.65 -7.08 -20.40
CA GLN A 61 -12.91 -7.51 -19.78
C GLN A 61 -13.81 -8.20 -20.80
N GLY A 62 -14.29 -9.38 -20.43
CA GLY A 62 -15.14 -10.21 -21.30
C GLY A 62 -14.38 -11.17 -22.21
N ILE A 63 -13.05 -11.08 -22.31
CA ILE A 63 -12.23 -12.04 -23.04
C ILE A 63 -11.91 -13.24 -22.14
N GLU A 64 -11.74 -14.40 -22.76
CA GLU A 64 -11.42 -15.66 -22.07
C GLU A 64 -10.08 -16.19 -22.57
N TYR A 65 -9.16 -16.46 -21.64
CA TYR A 65 -7.87 -17.05 -21.95
C TYR A 65 -7.68 -18.39 -21.22
N ASP A 66 -7.02 -19.34 -21.87
CA ASP A 66 -6.56 -20.57 -21.22
C ASP A 66 -5.26 -20.32 -20.46
N VAL A 67 -4.35 -19.52 -21.05
CA VAL A 67 -3.04 -19.24 -20.49
C VAL A 67 -2.73 -17.76 -20.72
N ILE A 68 -2.20 -17.10 -19.69
CA ILE A 68 -1.63 -15.76 -19.78
C ILE A 68 -0.14 -15.86 -19.42
N PHE A 69 0.73 -15.22 -20.22
CA PHE A 69 2.12 -14.96 -19.89
C PHE A 69 2.25 -13.48 -19.59
N MET A 70 2.75 -13.12 -18.42
CA MET A 70 3.01 -11.75 -18.00
C MET A 70 4.51 -11.58 -17.83
N ASP A 71 5.13 -10.83 -18.74
CA ASP A 71 6.55 -10.53 -18.67
C ASP A 71 6.78 -9.29 -17.82
N GLU A 72 7.88 -9.26 -17.07
CA GLU A 72 8.21 -8.18 -16.14
C GLU A 72 7.06 -7.88 -15.15
N ALA A 73 6.50 -8.92 -14.51
CA ALA A 73 5.31 -8.82 -13.67
C ALA A 73 5.41 -7.77 -12.55
N THR A 74 6.60 -7.46 -12.08
CA THR A 74 6.84 -6.38 -11.10
C THR A 74 6.63 -4.96 -11.65
N GLN A 75 6.41 -4.81 -12.96
CA GLN A 75 6.02 -3.52 -13.56
C GLN A 75 4.51 -3.30 -13.58
N PHE A 76 3.72 -4.30 -13.16
CA PHE A 76 2.26 -4.23 -13.10
C PHE A 76 1.77 -4.09 -11.66
N THR A 77 0.66 -3.39 -11.48
CA THR A 77 -0.01 -3.29 -10.19
C THR A 77 -0.73 -4.60 -9.81
N GLU A 78 -1.03 -4.80 -8.54
CA GLU A 78 -1.83 -5.95 -8.09
C GLU A 78 -3.23 -5.93 -8.72
N TYR A 79 -3.80 -4.75 -8.95
CA TYR A 79 -5.08 -4.58 -9.64
C TYR A 79 -5.04 -5.12 -11.08
N GLN A 80 -4.00 -4.76 -11.85
CA GLN A 80 -3.82 -5.28 -13.21
C GLN A 80 -3.67 -6.81 -13.22
N TYR A 81 -2.86 -7.35 -12.32
CA TYR A 81 -2.69 -8.80 -12.16
C TYR A 81 -4.01 -9.50 -11.82
N SER A 82 -4.73 -9.01 -10.82
CA SER A 82 -5.99 -9.62 -10.36
C SER A 82 -7.06 -9.59 -11.46
N THR A 83 -7.17 -8.48 -12.18
CA THR A 83 -8.14 -8.33 -13.27
C THR A 83 -7.81 -9.27 -14.44
N LEU A 84 -6.54 -9.40 -14.82
CA LEU A 84 -6.11 -10.35 -15.86
C LEU A 84 -6.31 -11.81 -15.42
N THR A 85 -6.10 -12.12 -14.15
CA THR A 85 -6.35 -13.45 -13.59
C THR A 85 -7.84 -13.83 -13.72
N ALA A 86 -8.76 -12.88 -13.56
CA ALA A 86 -10.20 -13.11 -13.78
C ALA A 86 -10.57 -13.43 -15.25
N CYS A 87 -9.69 -13.13 -16.19
CA CYS A 87 -9.84 -13.51 -17.60
C CYS A 87 -9.40 -14.95 -17.90
N ILE A 88 -8.75 -15.64 -16.93
CA ILE A 88 -8.32 -17.03 -17.08
C ILE A 88 -9.50 -17.95 -16.81
N ARG A 89 -10.31 -18.16 -17.84
CA ARG A 89 -11.55 -18.94 -17.77
C ARG A 89 -11.84 -19.56 -19.12
N GLY A 90 -12.89 -20.36 -19.21
CA GLY A 90 -13.39 -20.96 -20.45
C GLY A 90 -13.89 -22.39 -20.23
N ALA A 91 -14.93 -22.76 -20.97
CA ALA A 91 -15.61 -24.06 -20.87
C ALA A 91 -14.88 -25.13 -21.69
N ASN A 92 -13.60 -25.35 -21.46
CA ASN A 92 -12.79 -26.37 -22.10
C ASN A 92 -11.88 -27.12 -21.10
N SER A 93 -11.23 -28.19 -21.52
CA SER A 93 -10.39 -29.05 -20.68
C SER A 93 -8.92 -28.61 -20.62
N PHE A 94 -8.54 -27.49 -21.24
CA PHE A 94 -7.18 -27.00 -21.18
C PHE A 94 -6.83 -26.46 -19.79
N PRO A 95 -5.62 -26.65 -19.30
CA PRO A 95 -5.16 -26.07 -18.06
C PRO A 95 -5.32 -24.54 -18.08
N LYS A 96 -5.83 -23.97 -16.99
CA LYS A 96 -5.95 -22.54 -16.77
C LYS A 96 -4.75 -22.09 -15.95
N ARG A 97 -3.86 -21.26 -16.52
CA ARG A 97 -2.60 -20.89 -15.88
C ARG A 97 -2.18 -19.48 -16.22
N MET A 98 -1.48 -18.88 -15.30
CA MET A 98 -0.73 -17.66 -15.52
C MET A 98 0.74 -17.88 -15.21
N TYR A 99 1.61 -17.47 -16.12
CA TYR A 99 3.05 -17.52 -15.96
C TYR A 99 3.59 -16.09 -15.89
N LEU A 100 4.39 -15.82 -14.88
CA LEU A 100 4.97 -14.52 -14.63
C LEU A 100 6.49 -14.65 -14.67
N THR A 101 7.14 -13.74 -15.38
CA THR A 101 8.58 -13.54 -15.31
C THR A 101 8.85 -12.17 -14.73
N CYS A 102 9.84 -12.00 -13.89
CA CYS A 102 10.18 -10.70 -13.33
C CYS A 102 11.52 -10.72 -12.60
N ASN A 103 12.09 -9.53 -12.48
CA ASN A 103 13.13 -9.22 -11.51
C ASN A 103 12.53 -8.48 -10.32
N PRO A 104 13.14 -8.54 -9.11
CA PRO A 104 12.76 -7.70 -8.00
C PRO A 104 12.84 -6.20 -8.33
N GLY A 105 11.91 -5.41 -7.83
CA GLY A 105 11.81 -3.96 -8.08
C GLY A 105 10.52 -3.58 -8.83
N GLY A 106 10.28 -2.28 -9.00
CA GLY A 106 9.09 -1.76 -9.67
C GLY A 106 7.84 -1.70 -8.79
N VAL A 107 6.74 -1.20 -9.36
CA VAL A 107 5.46 -0.94 -8.66
C VAL A 107 4.81 -2.19 -8.09
N GLY A 108 5.04 -3.34 -8.73
CA GLY A 108 4.47 -4.63 -8.34
C GLY A 108 5.34 -5.45 -7.39
N HIS A 109 6.51 -4.94 -6.98
CA HIS A 109 7.46 -5.70 -6.17
C HIS A 109 6.80 -6.35 -4.94
N GLU A 110 6.01 -5.59 -4.19
CA GLU A 110 5.46 -6.06 -2.91
C GLU A 110 4.36 -7.12 -3.09
N TRP A 111 3.45 -6.97 -4.07
CA TRP A 111 2.42 -7.99 -4.27
C TRP A 111 3.02 -9.30 -4.81
N VAL A 112 4.03 -9.23 -5.69
CA VAL A 112 4.74 -10.43 -6.16
C VAL A 112 5.49 -11.08 -4.99
N LYS A 113 6.24 -10.29 -4.20
CA LYS A 113 6.93 -10.76 -3.00
C LYS A 113 5.96 -11.41 -2.01
N ARG A 114 4.82 -10.77 -1.74
CA ARG A 114 3.78 -11.25 -0.81
C ARG A 114 3.24 -12.61 -1.25
N LEU A 115 2.76 -12.71 -2.49
CA LEU A 115 2.07 -13.91 -3.00
C LEU A 115 3.03 -15.07 -3.26
N PHE A 116 4.16 -14.83 -3.90
CA PHE A 116 5.01 -15.88 -4.45
C PHE A 116 6.22 -16.19 -3.58
N VAL A 117 6.89 -15.17 -3.04
CA VAL A 117 8.14 -15.33 -2.30
C VAL A 117 7.87 -15.54 -0.81
N SER A 118 7.17 -14.59 -0.17
CA SER A 118 6.86 -14.64 1.27
C SER A 118 5.69 -15.56 1.61
N ARG A 119 4.88 -15.94 0.61
CA ARG A 119 3.72 -16.82 0.73
C ARG A 119 2.73 -16.38 1.81
N LYS A 120 2.48 -15.07 1.88
CA LYS A 120 1.51 -14.47 2.79
C LYS A 120 0.20 -14.27 2.03
N TYR A 121 -0.82 -15.02 2.41
CA TYR A 121 -2.09 -15.07 1.69
C TYR A 121 -3.19 -14.36 2.46
N ARG A 122 -4.06 -13.65 1.73
CA ARG A 122 -5.32 -13.10 2.26
C ARG A 122 -6.36 -14.22 2.36
N ASN A 123 -7.46 -13.99 3.10
CA ASN A 123 -8.48 -15.02 3.37
C ASN A 123 -9.10 -15.69 2.13
N ALA A 124 -9.15 -14.98 1.00
CA ALA A 124 -9.71 -15.50 -0.26
C ALA A 124 -8.66 -16.17 -1.17
N GLU A 125 -7.38 -16.14 -0.82
CA GLU A 125 -6.28 -16.67 -1.63
C GLU A 125 -5.94 -18.09 -1.19
N ASN A 126 -5.92 -19.04 -2.14
CA ASN A 126 -5.57 -20.42 -1.86
C ASN A 126 -4.06 -20.64 -2.10
N PRO A 127 -3.27 -21.02 -1.07
CA PRO A 127 -1.83 -21.24 -1.19
C PRO A 127 -1.38 -22.18 -2.31
N ASN A 128 -2.23 -23.13 -2.70
CA ASN A 128 -1.92 -24.11 -3.74
C ASN A 128 -1.98 -23.55 -5.17
N ASP A 129 -2.51 -22.35 -5.34
CA ASP A 129 -2.62 -21.71 -6.65
C ASP A 129 -1.35 -20.96 -7.05
N TYR A 130 -0.39 -20.82 -6.12
CA TYR A 130 0.81 -20.01 -6.31
C TYR A 130 2.08 -20.87 -6.21
N MET A 131 2.97 -20.69 -7.19
CA MET A 131 4.27 -21.36 -7.22
C MET A 131 5.36 -20.35 -7.58
N PHE A 132 6.45 -20.30 -6.82
CA PHE A 132 7.63 -19.51 -7.10
C PHE A 132 8.79 -20.42 -7.49
N ILE A 133 9.42 -20.10 -8.61
CA ILE A 133 10.64 -20.76 -9.10
C ILE A 133 11.74 -19.70 -9.12
N PRO A 134 12.61 -19.66 -8.09
CA PRO A 134 13.72 -18.71 -8.07
C PRO A 134 14.73 -19.04 -9.17
N ALA A 135 15.28 -18.02 -9.78
CA ALA A 135 16.41 -18.13 -10.71
C ALA A 135 17.34 -16.93 -10.50
N THR A 136 18.63 -17.17 -10.61
CA THR A 136 19.69 -16.15 -10.56
C THR A 136 20.45 -16.11 -11.88
N VAL A 137 21.29 -15.10 -12.07
CA VAL A 137 22.17 -15.07 -13.23
C VAL A 137 23.03 -16.33 -13.35
N PHE A 138 23.37 -16.96 -12.23
CA PHE A 138 24.22 -18.17 -12.18
C PHE A 138 23.53 -19.45 -12.69
N ASP A 139 22.18 -19.42 -12.79
CA ASP A 139 21.42 -20.53 -13.37
C ASP A 139 21.40 -20.50 -14.91
N ASN A 140 21.83 -19.39 -15.52
CA ASN A 140 21.88 -19.24 -16.97
C ASN A 140 23.29 -19.65 -17.55
N ALA A 141 23.53 -20.94 -17.65
CA ALA A 141 24.79 -21.46 -18.12
C ALA A 141 25.17 -20.92 -19.51
N VAL A 142 24.20 -20.78 -20.43
CA VAL A 142 24.44 -20.26 -21.79
C VAL A 142 24.94 -18.83 -21.76
N LEU A 143 24.34 -17.97 -20.93
CA LEU A 143 24.77 -16.59 -20.77
C LEU A 143 26.18 -16.50 -20.20
N LEU A 144 26.48 -17.30 -19.17
CA LEU A 144 27.80 -17.33 -18.54
C LEU A 144 28.92 -17.81 -19.46
N GLU A 145 28.61 -18.72 -20.40
CA GLU A 145 29.54 -19.19 -21.39
C GLU A 145 29.76 -18.19 -22.53
N THR A 146 28.71 -17.47 -22.93
CA THR A 146 28.76 -16.59 -24.11
C THR A 146 29.15 -15.15 -23.77
N ASP A 147 28.80 -14.68 -22.57
CA ASP A 147 29.12 -13.34 -22.07
C ASP A 147 29.72 -13.38 -20.65
N THR A 148 31.04 -13.64 -20.62
CA THR A 148 31.80 -13.73 -19.37
C THR A 148 31.90 -12.39 -18.62
N GLY A 149 31.64 -11.23 -19.28
CA GLY A 149 31.68 -9.91 -18.70
C GLY A 149 30.35 -9.49 -18.04
N TYR A 150 29.26 -10.22 -18.30
CA TYR A 150 27.94 -9.82 -17.78
C TYR A 150 27.85 -9.80 -16.24
N VAL A 151 28.44 -10.81 -15.58
CA VAL A 151 28.48 -10.88 -14.11
C VAL A 151 29.32 -9.75 -13.55
N ASP A 152 30.42 -9.36 -14.19
CA ASP A 152 31.25 -8.24 -13.76
C ASP A 152 30.49 -6.91 -13.91
N MET A 153 29.70 -6.78 -14.95
CA MET A 153 28.79 -5.62 -15.09
C MET A 153 27.77 -5.55 -13.95
N LEU A 154 27.14 -6.67 -13.59
CA LEU A 154 26.21 -6.75 -12.45
C LEU A 154 26.90 -6.41 -11.11
N ASN A 155 28.16 -6.85 -10.93
CA ASN A 155 28.96 -6.56 -9.74
C ASN A 155 29.23 -5.05 -9.54
N ASN A 156 29.22 -4.26 -10.62
CA ASN A 156 29.44 -2.82 -10.59
C ASN A 156 28.15 -2.01 -10.38
N LEU A 157 26.98 -2.65 -10.28
CA LEU A 157 25.75 -1.97 -9.93
C LEU A 157 25.75 -1.50 -8.46
N PRO A 158 24.95 -0.49 -8.11
CA PRO A 158 24.66 -0.15 -6.71
C PRO A 158 24.22 -1.37 -5.91
N ASP A 159 24.51 -1.40 -4.61
CA ASP A 159 24.34 -2.59 -3.76
C ASP A 159 22.93 -3.22 -3.86
N GLY A 160 21.87 -2.43 -3.74
CA GLY A 160 20.49 -2.94 -3.84
C GLY A 160 20.17 -3.55 -5.20
N LEU A 161 20.55 -2.88 -6.30
CA LEU A 161 20.33 -3.41 -7.67
C LEU A 161 21.16 -4.65 -7.93
N ARG A 162 22.41 -4.69 -7.44
CA ARG A 162 23.27 -5.86 -7.56
C ARG A 162 22.65 -7.07 -6.87
N GLU A 163 22.20 -6.92 -5.62
CA GLU A 163 21.55 -7.99 -4.87
C GLU A 163 20.27 -8.47 -5.54
N ALA A 164 19.50 -7.56 -6.12
CA ALA A 164 18.28 -7.91 -6.84
C ALA A 164 18.53 -8.65 -8.14
N TRP A 165 19.39 -8.12 -8.99
CA TRP A 165 19.54 -8.62 -10.37
C TRP A 165 20.56 -9.75 -10.49
N ARG A 166 21.58 -9.77 -9.61
CA ARG A 166 22.57 -10.86 -9.59
C ARG A 166 22.12 -12.00 -8.69
N ASP A 167 21.65 -11.68 -7.48
CA ASP A 167 21.37 -12.67 -6.43
C ASP A 167 19.90 -13.02 -6.31
N GLY A 168 19.01 -12.31 -7.02
CA GLY A 168 17.57 -12.52 -6.96
C GLY A 168 16.97 -12.13 -5.61
N SER A 169 17.58 -11.18 -4.89
CA SER A 169 17.10 -10.71 -3.59
C SER A 169 15.80 -9.90 -3.72
N TRP A 170 14.81 -10.24 -2.93
CA TRP A 170 13.54 -9.54 -2.80
C TRP A 170 13.50 -8.54 -1.64
N ASP A 171 14.66 -8.24 -1.03
CA ASP A 171 14.78 -7.30 0.09
C ASP A 171 15.24 -5.91 -0.37
N LEU A 172 14.85 -5.54 -1.59
CA LEU A 172 15.16 -4.23 -2.16
C LEU A 172 14.52 -3.09 -1.38
N LEU A 173 15.34 -2.08 -1.08
CA LEU A 173 14.92 -0.82 -0.48
C LEU A 173 14.92 0.34 -1.49
N GLU A 174 15.44 0.13 -2.69
CA GLU A 174 15.67 1.21 -3.66
C GLU A 174 14.37 1.68 -4.32
N GLY A 175 14.20 3.01 -4.40
CA GLY A 175 13.01 3.63 -4.97
C GLY A 175 11.84 3.84 -4.00
N ARG A 176 11.87 3.28 -2.82
CA ARG A 176 10.84 3.53 -1.79
C ARG A 176 10.79 5.01 -1.42
N TYR A 177 9.58 5.48 -1.18
CA TYR A 177 9.40 6.83 -0.70
C TYR A 177 9.84 6.99 0.76
N PHE A 178 9.51 6.00 1.62
CA PHE A 178 9.87 5.95 3.03
C PHE A 178 11.08 5.05 3.28
N ASP A 179 12.28 5.53 2.94
CA ASP A 179 13.55 4.82 3.20
C ASP A 179 13.80 4.65 4.70
N GLU A 180 13.20 5.52 5.52
CA GLU A 180 13.32 5.53 6.98
C GLU A 180 12.57 4.37 7.64
N PHE A 181 11.63 3.72 6.91
CA PHE A 181 10.80 2.67 7.48
C PHE A 181 11.56 1.36 7.68
N ASP A 182 11.83 1.03 8.93
CA ASP A 182 12.45 -0.23 9.36
C ASP A 182 11.41 -1.07 10.11
N ARG A 183 11.09 -2.27 9.60
CA ARG A 183 10.11 -3.17 10.18
C ARG A 183 10.45 -3.57 11.63
N SER A 184 11.74 -3.68 11.96
CA SER A 184 12.18 -4.07 13.30
C SER A 184 11.99 -2.99 14.36
N ILE A 185 11.87 -1.71 13.94
CA ILE A 185 11.73 -0.55 14.82
C ILE A 185 10.30 -0.02 14.84
N HIS A 186 9.67 0.06 13.64
CA HIS A 186 8.38 0.71 13.48
C HIS A 186 7.18 -0.22 13.71
N ILE A 187 7.37 -1.55 13.60
CA ILE A 187 6.30 -2.50 13.83
C ILE A 187 6.38 -3.02 15.27
N VAL A 188 5.29 -2.84 16.01
CA VAL A 188 5.20 -3.28 17.41
C VAL A 188 4.03 -4.23 17.61
N LYS A 189 4.15 -5.14 18.57
CA LYS A 189 3.05 -6.00 18.95
C LYS A 189 1.91 -5.19 19.56
N PRO A 190 0.64 -5.52 19.27
CA PRO A 190 -0.51 -4.87 19.86
C PRO A 190 -0.48 -4.94 21.38
N PHE A 191 -0.80 -3.83 22.00
CA PHE A 191 -1.01 -3.75 23.45
C PHE A 191 -2.27 -2.92 23.71
N GLN A 192 -2.82 -3.01 24.92
CA GLN A 192 -3.98 -2.21 25.28
C GLN A 192 -3.60 -0.73 25.37
N ILE A 193 -4.18 0.10 24.51
CA ILE A 193 -3.96 1.56 24.52
C ILE A 193 -4.50 2.13 25.84
N PRO A 194 -3.68 2.83 26.65
CA PRO A 194 -4.14 3.44 27.89
C PRO A 194 -5.28 4.44 27.66
N GLU A 195 -6.27 4.46 28.55
CA GLU A 195 -7.44 5.33 28.41
C GLU A 195 -7.10 6.82 28.33
N HIS A 196 -6.07 7.23 29.08
CA HIS A 196 -5.63 8.62 29.16
C HIS A 196 -4.85 9.09 27.92
N TRP A 197 -4.46 8.17 27.03
CA TRP A 197 -3.83 8.56 25.78
C TRP A 197 -4.84 9.19 24.84
N ARG A 198 -4.43 10.29 24.20
CA ARG A 198 -5.25 10.96 23.21
C ARG A 198 -5.31 10.11 21.96
N LYS A 199 -6.52 9.94 21.44
CA LYS A 199 -6.79 9.11 20.27
C LYS A 199 -7.43 9.95 19.18
N TYR A 200 -7.04 9.68 17.97
CA TYR A 200 -7.40 10.43 16.77
C TYR A 200 -7.66 9.47 15.62
N ARG A 201 -8.28 9.99 14.56
CA ARG A 201 -8.39 9.28 13.30
C ARG A 201 -7.91 10.16 12.15
N GLY A 202 -7.26 9.55 11.16
CA GLY A 202 -7.05 10.10 9.83
C GLY A 202 -7.90 9.34 8.84
N MET A 203 -8.46 10.00 7.86
CA MET A 203 -9.34 9.40 6.87
C MET A 203 -9.03 9.94 5.49
N ASP A 204 -9.10 9.06 4.50
CA ASP A 204 -9.15 9.39 3.09
C ASP A 204 -10.39 8.74 2.46
N TYR A 205 -11.05 9.44 1.53
CA TYR A 205 -12.25 8.95 0.85
C TYR A 205 -12.22 9.26 -0.63
N GLY A 206 -11.99 8.22 -1.42
CA GLY A 206 -12.25 8.14 -2.85
C GLY A 206 -13.52 7.34 -3.14
N LEU A 207 -13.97 7.35 -4.40
CA LEU A 207 -15.04 6.45 -4.85
C LEU A 207 -14.58 4.99 -4.88
N ASP A 208 -13.31 4.77 -5.06
CA ASP A 208 -12.63 3.49 -5.16
C ASP A 208 -12.29 2.90 -3.78
N CYS A 209 -11.93 3.74 -2.80
CA CYS A 209 -11.60 3.29 -1.46
C CYS A 209 -11.95 4.32 -0.38
N LEU A 210 -12.46 3.83 0.74
CA LEU A 210 -12.55 4.55 2.01
C LEU A 210 -11.52 3.98 2.96
N ALA A 211 -10.53 4.79 3.34
CA ALA A 211 -9.46 4.41 4.26
C ALA A 211 -9.53 5.21 5.56
N CYS A 212 -9.28 4.56 6.69
CA CYS A 212 -9.21 5.20 7.99
C CYS A 212 -8.13 4.55 8.87
N VAL A 213 -7.36 5.37 9.58
CA VAL A 213 -6.38 4.92 10.56
C VAL A 213 -6.69 5.51 11.93
N TRP A 214 -6.54 4.72 12.99
CA TRP A 214 -6.66 5.16 14.38
C TRP A 214 -5.27 5.34 14.97
N VAL A 215 -5.02 6.51 15.54
CA VAL A 215 -3.72 6.89 16.08
C VAL A 215 -3.85 7.32 17.52
N ALA A 216 -3.05 6.72 18.40
CA ALA A 216 -2.91 7.13 19.79
C ALA A 216 -1.57 7.86 19.99
N ILE A 217 -1.54 8.85 20.88
CA ILE A 217 -0.31 9.61 21.21
C ILE A 217 -0.04 9.44 22.70
N ASP A 218 1.17 8.98 23.04
CA ASP A 218 1.61 8.82 24.42
C ASP A 218 2.01 10.13 25.09
N GLU A 219 2.46 10.08 26.34
CA GLU A 219 2.91 11.23 27.12
C GLU A 219 4.23 11.83 26.62
N ARG A 220 5.01 11.05 25.86
CA ARG A 220 6.29 11.48 25.27
C ARG A 220 6.10 12.09 23.88
N GLY A 221 4.89 11.99 23.31
CA GLY A 221 4.56 12.44 21.96
C GLY A 221 4.93 11.40 20.89
N ASN A 222 4.99 10.13 21.25
CA ASN A 222 5.10 9.06 20.27
C ASN A 222 3.70 8.68 19.75
N TYR A 223 3.64 8.32 18.49
CA TYR A 223 2.44 8.01 17.74
C TYR A 223 2.34 6.50 17.53
N TYR A 224 1.19 5.93 17.81
CA TYR A 224 0.89 4.51 17.61
C TYR A 224 -0.33 4.36 16.71
N VAL A 225 -0.13 3.87 15.48
CA VAL A 225 -1.25 3.43 14.65
C VAL A 225 -1.66 2.05 15.14
N TYR A 226 -2.86 1.95 15.72
CA TYR A 226 -3.29 0.73 16.41
C TYR A 226 -4.49 0.02 15.78
N ARG A 227 -5.11 0.65 14.78
CA ARG A 227 -6.21 0.09 13.97
C ARG A 227 -6.23 0.75 12.61
N GLU A 228 -6.61 -0.01 11.61
CA GLU A 228 -6.83 0.44 10.23
C GLU A 228 -8.18 -0.06 9.71
N TYR A 229 -8.64 0.58 8.65
CA TYR A 229 -9.81 0.19 7.87
C TYR A 229 -9.61 0.69 6.45
N ALA A 230 -9.80 -0.19 5.47
CA ALA A 230 -9.78 0.15 4.05
C ALA A 230 -10.79 -0.73 3.31
N GLU A 231 -11.76 -0.11 2.66
CA GLU A 231 -12.81 -0.83 1.95
C GLU A 231 -13.20 -0.10 0.67
N SER A 232 -13.32 -0.86 -0.41
CA SER A 232 -13.67 -0.34 -1.73
C SER A 232 -15.19 -0.19 -1.90
N ASN A 233 -15.60 0.75 -2.77
CA ASN A 233 -16.98 0.95 -3.20
C ASN A 233 -17.98 1.21 -2.06
N LYS A 234 -17.55 1.87 -0.98
CA LYS A 234 -18.42 2.19 0.15
C LYS A 234 -19.17 3.51 -0.08
N VAL A 235 -20.48 3.46 0.06
CA VAL A 235 -21.28 4.69 0.18
C VAL A 235 -21.05 5.33 1.54
N ILE A 236 -21.09 6.67 1.60
CA ILE A 236 -20.72 7.45 2.79
C ILE A 236 -21.46 7.01 4.07
N SER A 237 -22.78 6.76 3.98
CA SER A 237 -23.57 6.36 5.14
C SER A 237 -23.12 5.03 5.76
N VAL A 238 -22.82 4.03 4.90
CA VAL A 238 -22.36 2.71 5.34
C VAL A 238 -20.94 2.80 5.89
N GLY A 239 -20.03 3.46 5.16
CA GLY A 239 -18.65 3.62 5.62
C GLY A 239 -18.53 4.42 6.92
N ALA A 240 -19.34 5.44 7.10
CA ALA A 240 -19.39 6.20 8.37
C ALA A 240 -19.83 5.30 9.54
N GLU A 241 -20.89 4.51 9.35
CA GLU A 241 -21.39 3.57 10.34
C GLU A 241 -20.35 2.50 10.68
N GLU A 242 -19.68 1.91 9.69
CA GLU A 242 -18.64 0.91 9.88
C GLU A 242 -17.45 1.48 10.69
N ILE A 243 -16.96 2.68 10.37
CA ILE A 243 -15.89 3.36 11.13
C ILE A 243 -16.31 3.66 12.55
N VAL A 244 -17.56 4.10 12.76
CA VAL A 244 -18.11 4.35 14.11
C VAL A 244 -18.20 3.05 14.90
N ASN A 245 -18.70 1.96 14.30
CA ASN A 245 -18.85 0.66 14.95
C ASN A 245 -17.49 -0.01 15.28
N LEU A 246 -16.47 0.25 14.48
CA LEU A 246 -15.09 -0.20 14.77
C LEU A 246 -14.44 0.54 15.92
N THR A 247 -15.03 1.66 16.36
CA THR A 247 -14.53 2.44 17.50
C THR A 247 -15.32 2.08 18.76
N PRO A 248 -14.74 1.41 19.77
CA PRO A 248 -15.41 1.09 21.02
C PRO A 248 -16.03 2.33 21.67
N THR A 249 -17.19 2.17 22.31
CA THR A 249 -17.96 3.29 22.88
C THR A 249 -17.26 4.01 24.04
N ASP A 250 -16.32 3.33 24.69
CA ASP A 250 -15.45 3.87 25.74
C ASP A 250 -14.20 4.56 25.18
N GLU A 251 -13.97 4.45 23.86
CA GLU A 251 -12.82 5.02 23.20
C GLU A 251 -13.10 6.44 22.71
N ARG A 252 -12.59 7.43 23.46
CA ARG A 252 -12.76 8.84 23.10
C ARG A 252 -11.82 9.26 21.98
N ILE A 253 -12.38 9.57 20.81
CA ILE A 253 -11.66 10.16 19.68
C ILE A 253 -11.75 11.68 19.74
N GLU A 254 -10.62 12.39 19.71
CA GLU A 254 -10.57 13.86 19.74
C GLU A 254 -11.08 14.48 18.43
N TYR A 255 -10.65 13.96 17.28
CA TYR A 255 -11.14 14.32 15.95
C TYR A 255 -10.81 13.26 14.89
N THR A 256 -11.46 13.36 13.73
CA THR A 256 -11.14 12.62 12.51
C THR A 256 -10.71 13.62 11.45
N ALA A 257 -9.41 13.61 11.09
CA ALA A 257 -8.86 14.47 10.03
C ALA A 257 -9.20 13.89 8.66
N ALA A 258 -9.59 14.74 7.71
CA ALA A 258 -9.99 14.32 6.37
C ALA A 258 -9.54 15.33 5.29
N PRO A 259 -9.42 14.91 4.01
CA PRO A 259 -8.98 15.77 2.92
C PRO A 259 -9.94 16.95 2.67
N PRO A 260 -9.44 18.07 2.17
CA PRO A 260 -10.24 19.30 1.97
C PRO A 260 -11.38 19.18 0.97
N ASP A 261 -11.31 18.26 0.00
CA ASP A 261 -12.34 18.03 -1.01
C ASP A 261 -13.65 17.50 -0.43
N MET A 262 -13.63 16.97 0.82
CA MET A 262 -14.83 16.60 1.58
C MET A 262 -15.81 17.75 1.78
N TRP A 263 -15.35 19.00 1.69
CA TRP A 263 -16.18 20.22 1.87
C TRP A 263 -16.65 20.84 0.56
N GLY A 264 -16.37 20.18 -0.59
CA GLY A 264 -16.98 20.54 -1.87
C GLY A 264 -18.48 20.27 -1.86
N ARG A 265 -19.31 21.25 -2.31
CA ARG A 265 -20.77 21.06 -2.40
C ARG A 265 -21.12 20.28 -3.66
N THR A 266 -21.98 19.29 -3.52
CA THR A 266 -22.60 18.65 -4.69
C THR A 266 -23.76 19.49 -5.21
N GLN A 267 -23.89 19.60 -6.53
CA GLN A 267 -24.94 20.41 -7.17
C GLN A 267 -26.35 19.85 -6.90
N GLU A 268 -26.46 18.54 -6.69
CA GLU A 268 -27.75 17.85 -6.54
C GLU A 268 -28.37 18.00 -5.16
N SER A 269 -27.61 17.92 -4.08
CA SER A 269 -28.12 17.91 -2.70
C SER A 269 -27.82 19.17 -1.89
N GLY A 270 -26.88 19.99 -2.37
CA GLY A 270 -26.35 21.15 -1.64
C GLY A 270 -25.54 20.78 -0.39
N LYS A 271 -25.48 19.49 -0.02
CA LYS A 271 -24.69 18.98 1.09
C LYS A 271 -23.26 18.68 0.65
N THR A 272 -22.34 18.79 1.58
CA THR A 272 -20.96 18.35 1.38
C THR A 272 -20.81 16.87 1.77
N LYS A 273 -19.77 16.19 1.27
CA LYS A 273 -19.43 14.84 1.76
C LYS A 273 -19.21 14.85 3.27
N ALA A 274 -18.57 15.88 3.83
CA ALA A 274 -18.36 16.04 5.26
C ALA A 274 -19.69 16.17 6.05
N ASP A 275 -20.72 16.78 5.47
CA ASP A 275 -22.06 16.82 6.08
C ASP A 275 -22.69 15.43 6.15
N LEU A 276 -22.53 14.61 5.10
CA LEU A 276 -23.04 13.25 5.06
C LEU A 276 -22.33 12.35 6.08
N PHE A 277 -20.99 12.44 6.20
CA PHE A 277 -20.24 11.73 7.24
C PHE A 277 -20.69 12.14 8.65
N ARG A 278 -20.93 13.43 8.88
CA ARG A 278 -21.44 13.93 10.18
C ARG A 278 -22.85 13.38 10.50
N GLU A 279 -23.73 13.28 9.51
CA GLU A 279 -25.04 12.64 9.63
C GLU A 279 -24.94 11.15 9.97
N GLY A 280 -23.92 10.47 9.46
CA GLY A 280 -23.56 9.09 9.82
C GLY A 280 -22.85 8.94 11.18
N GLY A 281 -22.76 10.01 11.99
CA GLY A 281 -22.11 9.96 13.30
C GLY A 281 -20.58 10.13 13.27
N LEU A 282 -19.98 10.46 12.12
CA LEU A 282 -18.55 10.65 11.94
C LEU A 282 -18.20 12.11 11.58
N PRO A 283 -18.11 13.03 12.57
CA PRO A 283 -17.72 14.41 12.30
C PRO A 283 -16.25 14.50 11.85
N LEU A 284 -15.99 15.27 10.78
CA LEU A 284 -14.69 15.42 10.18
C LEU A 284 -14.06 16.78 10.49
N LEU A 285 -12.73 16.79 10.65
CA LEU A 285 -11.89 17.99 10.73
C LEU A 285 -11.14 18.14 9.41
N LYS A 286 -11.27 19.32 8.78
CA LYS A 286 -10.61 19.63 7.52
C LYS A 286 -9.10 19.71 7.69
N SER A 287 -8.36 18.88 6.94
CA SER A 287 -6.90 18.90 6.88
C SER A 287 -6.38 19.77 5.73
N SER A 288 -5.07 19.89 5.62
CA SER A 288 -4.39 20.51 4.50
C SER A 288 -4.19 19.52 3.35
N ASN A 289 -4.19 20.01 2.12
CA ASN A 289 -3.88 19.23 0.93
C ASN A 289 -2.41 19.37 0.48
N ASN A 290 -1.55 19.93 1.31
CA ASN A 290 -0.14 20.03 0.98
C ASN A 290 0.53 18.66 1.10
N ARG A 291 0.64 17.95 -0.04
CA ARG A 291 1.19 16.58 -0.11
C ARG A 291 2.63 16.53 0.36
N GLU A 292 3.49 17.39 -0.17
CA GLU A 292 4.92 17.41 0.16
C GLU A 292 5.16 17.65 1.65
N ALA A 293 4.50 18.67 2.23
CA ALA A 293 4.62 18.94 3.66
C ALA A 293 4.10 17.77 4.52
N GLY A 294 3.03 17.12 4.08
CA GLY A 294 2.46 15.98 4.77
C GLY A 294 3.38 14.76 4.73
N TRP A 295 3.94 14.45 3.58
CA TRP A 295 4.89 13.36 3.45
C TRP A 295 6.17 13.60 4.24
N LEU A 296 6.68 14.84 4.20
CA LEU A 296 7.84 15.21 5.00
C LEU A 296 7.57 15.05 6.51
N ALA A 297 6.38 15.41 6.97
CA ALA A 297 5.98 15.23 8.37
C ALA A 297 5.89 13.74 8.76
N VAL A 298 5.39 12.87 7.89
CA VAL A 298 5.41 11.41 8.11
C VAL A 298 6.86 10.90 8.16
N LYS A 299 7.73 11.32 7.23
CA LYS A 299 9.15 10.98 7.24
C LYS A 299 9.85 11.40 8.53
N ASP A 300 9.57 12.62 9.04
CA ASP A 300 10.16 13.10 10.31
C ASP A 300 9.74 12.22 11.50
N LEU A 301 8.48 11.74 11.52
CA LEU A 301 8.02 10.82 12.55
C LEU A 301 8.64 9.43 12.43
N LEU A 302 8.95 8.97 11.21
CA LEU A 302 9.63 7.71 10.94
C LEU A 302 11.13 7.75 11.19
N GLN A 303 11.73 8.94 11.34
CA GLN A 303 13.18 9.04 11.60
C GLN A 303 13.59 8.24 12.82
N VAL A 304 14.59 7.36 12.62
CA VAL A 304 15.18 6.58 13.72
C VAL A 304 16.26 7.38 14.41
N LYS A 305 16.07 7.68 15.69
CA LYS A 305 17.04 8.40 16.53
C LYS A 305 17.33 7.52 17.76
N ASN A 306 18.62 7.20 17.96
CA ASN A 306 19.04 6.35 19.08
C ASN A 306 18.30 4.98 19.16
N GLY A 307 18.01 4.36 18.02
CA GLY A 307 17.34 3.06 17.96
C GLY A 307 15.82 3.11 18.20
N SER A 308 15.21 4.29 18.23
CA SER A 308 13.76 4.46 18.41
C SER A 308 13.20 5.45 17.39
N SER A 309 11.92 5.30 17.07
CA SER A 309 11.15 6.18 16.21
C SER A 309 10.00 6.82 16.99
N ARG A 310 9.45 7.91 16.45
CA ARG A 310 8.25 8.53 16.99
C ARG A 310 6.95 7.95 16.46
N LEU A 311 6.98 7.21 15.37
CA LEU A 311 5.82 6.54 14.77
C LEU A 311 6.01 5.04 14.84
N MET A 312 5.12 4.37 15.54
CA MET A 312 5.00 2.93 15.62
C MET A 312 3.64 2.49 15.07
N ILE A 313 3.62 1.31 14.47
CA ILE A 313 2.43 0.72 13.86
C ILE A 313 2.25 -0.68 14.46
N PHE A 314 1.04 -0.99 14.88
CA PHE A 314 0.73 -2.33 15.37
C PHE A 314 0.79 -3.34 14.22
N ASP A 315 1.31 -4.53 14.48
CA ASP A 315 1.51 -5.56 13.45
C ASP A 315 0.21 -6.12 12.83
N ASN A 316 -0.93 -5.81 13.42
CA ASN A 316 -2.25 -6.08 12.85
C ASN A 316 -2.73 -5.04 11.83
N CYS A 317 -2.03 -3.89 11.70
CA CYS A 317 -2.26 -2.91 10.64
C CYS A 317 -1.45 -3.32 9.39
N ILE A 318 -1.83 -4.46 8.81
CA ILE A 318 -1.05 -5.13 7.75
C ILE A 318 -1.06 -4.32 6.47
N GLU A 319 -2.22 -3.77 6.10
CA GLU A 319 -2.39 -3.04 4.84
C GLU A 319 -1.63 -1.72 4.85
N LEU A 320 -1.67 -0.96 5.95
CA LEU A 320 -0.89 0.27 6.08
C LEU A 320 0.62 -0.02 6.02
N ILE A 321 1.08 -1.09 6.68
CA ILE A 321 2.49 -1.50 6.65
C ILE A 321 2.92 -1.83 5.23
N ASP A 322 2.12 -2.60 4.51
CA ASP A 322 2.40 -2.99 3.14
C ASP A 322 2.34 -1.76 2.20
N CYS A 323 1.37 -0.87 2.37
CA CYS A 323 1.30 0.39 1.62
C CYS A 323 2.54 1.27 1.85
N LEU A 324 2.93 1.52 3.12
CA LEU A 324 4.09 2.37 3.43
C LEU A 324 5.41 1.80 2.88
N THR A 325 5.54 0.49 2.83
CA THR A 325 6.72 -0.17 2.28
C THR A 325 6.71 -0.26 0.75
N SER A 326 5.54 -0.11 0.12
CA SER A 326 5.36 -0.21 -1.33
C SER A 326 5.40 1.14 -2.04
N LEU A 327 5.09 2.25 -1.34
CA LEU A 327 5.09 3.58 -1.93
C LEU A 327 6.44 3.93 -2.55
N GLN A 328 6.41 4.28 -3.84
CA GLN A 328 7.57 4.69 -4.61
C GLN A 328 7.67 6.22 -4.70
N ARG A 329 8.87 6.73 -4.94
CA ARG A 329 9.07 8.15 -5.28
C ARG A 329 8.47 8.44 -6.65
N ASP A 330 7.82 9.58 -6.78
CA ASP A 330 7.41 10.05 -8.10
C ASP A 330 8.66 10.35 -8.95
N THR A 331 8.69 9.82 -10.16
CA THR A 331 9.86 9.97 -11.07
C THR A 331 10.05 11.40 -11.57
N LYS A 332 8.98 12.19 -11.62
CA LYS A 332 8.98 13.59 -12.07
C LYS A 332 9.12 14.58 -10.92
N HIS A 333 8.59 14.20 -9.75
CA HIS A 333 8.58 15.01 -8.52
C HIS A 333 9.11 14.17 -7.35
N PRO A 334 10.44 13.99 -7.21
CA PRO A 334 11.06 13.12 -6.20
C PRO A 334 10.75 13.49 -4.74
N THR A 335 10.20 14.69 -4.51
CA THR A 335 9.71 15.16 -3.20
C THR A 335 8.32 14.63 -2.85
N ASP A 336 7.61 14.10 -3.83
CA ASP A 336 6.29 13.46 -3.67
C ASP A 336 6.40 11.94 -3.88
N CYS A 337 5.40 11.20 -3.47
CA CYS A 337 5.27 9.79 -3.82
C CYS A 337 4.45 9.61 -5.10
N ALA A 338 4.71 8.52 -5.81
CA ALA A 338 3.94 8.11 -6.95
C ALA A 338 2.45 7.98 -6.58
N THR A 339 1.58 8.36 -7.50
CA THR A 339 0.11 8.26 -7.34
C THR A 339 -0.43 6.92 -7.83
N GLU A 340 0.39 6.12 -8.45
CA GLU A 340 0.07 4.76 -8.89
C GLU A 340 1.09 3.75 -8.28
N PRO A 341 0.64 2.56 -7.92
CA PRO A 341 -0.76 2.09 -7.95
C PRO A 341 -1.62 2.86 -6.93
N HIS A 342 -2.85 3.18 -7.32
CA HIS A 342 -3.73 4.06 -6.54
C HIS A 342 -4.21 3.40 -5.23
N ASP A 343 -4.41 2.10 -5.23
CA ASP A 343 -4.87 1.31 -4.09
C ASP A 343 -3.95 1.37 -2.87
N ILE A 344 -2.62 1.53 -3.07
CA ILE A 344 -1.66 1.63 -1.96
C ILE A 344 -1.52 3.05 -1.39
N THR A 345 -2.19 4.06 -1.94
CA THR A 345 -2.04 5.45 -1.50
C THR A 345 -3.03 5.86 -0.40
N HIS A 346 -4.19 5.22 -0.31
CA HIS A 346 -5.29 5.67 0.56
C HIS A 346 -4.99 5.61 2.07
N LEU A 347 -4.46 4.51 2.57
CA LEU A 347 -4.10 4.40 4.00
C LEU A 347 -2.93 5.33 4.38
N PRO A 348 -1.85 5.45 3.60
CA PRO A 348 -0.82 6.47 3.81
C PRO A 348 -1.36 7.90 3.73
N ASP A 349 -2.28 8.20 2.80
CA ASP A 349 -2.91 9.52 2.70
C ASP A 349 -3.79 9.81 3.93
N ALA A 350 -4.55 8.83 4.42
CA ALA A 350 -5.29 8.95 5.67
C ALA A 350 -4.36 9.29 6.86
N LEU A 351 -3.21 8.61 6.97
CA LEU A 351 -2.19 8.92 7.97
C LEU A 351 -1.61 10.33 7.77
N ARG A 352 -1.30 10.70 6.54
CA ARG A 352 -0.77 12.02 6.16
C ARG A 352 -1.73 13.16 6.54
N TYR A 353 -3.04 13.03 6.27
CA TYR A 353 -4.03 14.02 6.66
C TYR A 353 -4.10 14.20 8.17
N PHE A 354 -3.95 13.13 8.94
CA PHE A 354 -3.87 13.22 10.39
C PHE A 354 -2.59 13.93 10.85
N VAL A 355 -1.42 13.56 10.33
CA VAL A 355 -0.12 14.11 10.77
C VAL A 355 0.01 15.61 10.49
N LEU A 356 -0.69 16.13 9.47
CA LEU A 356 -0.75 17.56 9.18
C LEU A 356 -1.55 18.37 10.21
N GLN A 357 -2.28 17.71 11.13
CA GLN A 357 -3.01 18.40 12.18
C GLN A 357 -2.14 18.64 13.41
N PHE A 358 -2.50 19.69 14.14
CA PHE A 358 -1.83 19.97 15.40
C PHE A 358 -2.22 18.91 16.45
N THR A 359 -1.21 18.27 17.02
CA THR A 359 -1.36 17.30 18.10
C THR A 359 -0.56 17.73 19.32
N SER A 360 -0.94 17.21 20.47
CA SER A 360 -0.21 17.40 21.72
C SER A 360 0.00 16.06 22.41
N PRO A 361 1.12 15.84 23.08
CA PRO A 361 1.33 14.65 23.90
C PRO A 361 0.23 14.46 24.93
N SER A 362 -0.04 13.21 25.28
CA SER A 362 -0.99 12.87 26.32
C SER A 362 -0.51 13.35 27.69
N LYS A 363 -1.45 13.70 28.55
CA LYS A 363 -1.10 14.00 29.93
C LYS A 363 -1.04 12.69 30.73
N PRO A 364 -0.04 12.51 31.61
CA PRO A 364 -0.01 11.34 32.47
C PRO A 364 -1.30 11.26 33.31
N PRO A 365 -1.71 10.06 33.73
CA PRO A 365 -2.87 9.89 34.59
C PRO A 365 -2.73 10.76 35.84
N LYS A 366 -3.80 11.41 36.25
CA LYS A 366 -3.78 12.08 37.55
C LYS A 366 -3.61 11.02 38.62
N GLU A 367 -2.49 11.09 39.38
CA GLU A 367 -2.33 10.24 40.55
C GLU A 367 -3.55 10.43 41.46
N GLU A 368 -4.23 9.33 41.74
CA GLU A 368 -5.27 9.36 42.76
C GLU A 368 -4.60 9.59 44.12
N LYS A 369 -4.74 10.84 44.58
CA LYS A 369 -4.20 11.20 45.89
C LYS A 369 -4.87 10.34 46.95
N THR A 370 -4.07 9.67 47.76
CA THR A 370 -4.56 8.92 48.90
C THR A 370 -5.38 9.80 49.85
N ALA A 371 -6.28 9.22 50.61
CA ALA A 371 -7.07 9.95 51.61
C ALA A 371 -6.20 10.83 52.52
N ILE A 372 -5.02 10.35 52.88
CA ILE A 372 -4.00 11.05 53.68
C ILE A 372 -3.44 12.26 52.95
N GLN A 373 -3.15 12.18 51.68
CA GLN A 373 -2.64 13.29 50.87
C GLN A 373 -3.74 14.36 50.70
N LYS A 374 -4.99 13.95 50.37
CA LYS A 374 -6.13 14.88 50.31
C LYS A 374 -6.36 15.60 51.66
N TYR A 375 -6.21 14.90 52.77
CA TYR A 375 -6.30 15.49 54.11
C TYR A 375 -5.18 16.51 54.36
N ARG A 376 -3.94 16.17 54.09
CA ARG A 376 -2.79 17.09 54.24
C ARG A 376 -2.93 18.34 53.40
N GLU A 377 -3.38 18.25 52.12
CA GLU A 377 -3.62 19.43 51.28
C GLU A 377 -4.75 20.33 51.82
N ARG A 378 -5.83 19.74 52.32
CA ARG A 378 -6.91 20.51 52.98
C ARG A 378 -6.42 21.24 54.24
N ALA A 379 -5.59 20.56 55.03
CA ALA A 379 -5.01 21.17 56.22
C ALA A 379 -4.05 22.31 55.93
N ILE A 380 -3.25 22.20 54.85
CA ILE A 380 -2.35 23.26 54.39
C ILE A 380 -3.17 24.45 53.80
N LYS A 381 -4.17 24.22 52.95
CA LYS A 381 -5.05 25.26 52.41
C LYS A 381 -5.80 26.00 53.50
N GLY A 382 -6.28 25.28 54.52
CA GLY A 382 -6.99 25.88 55.67
C GLY A 382 -6.07 26.79 56.51
N LYS A 383 -4.78 26.45 56.64
CA LYS A 383 -3.79 27.31 57.32
C LYS A 383 -3.42 28.56 56.50
N THR A 384 -3.39 28.46 55.15
CA THR A 384 -3.06 29.58 54.26
C THR A 384 -4.21 30.59 54.17
N GLN A 385 -5.48 30.15 54.24
CA GLN A 385 -6.65 31.02 54.30
C GLN A 385 -6.75 31.75 55.62
N LYS A 386 -6.47 31.10 56.78
CA LYS A 386 -6.45 31.77 58.09
C LYS A 386 -5.32 32.82 58.20
N ARG A 387 -4.19 32.67 57.50
CA ARG A 387 -3.12 33.70 57.46
C ARG A 387 -3.51 34.93 56.63
N ARG A 388 -4.35 34.80 55.60
CA ARG A 388 -4.84 35.93 54.78
C ARG A 388 -5.98 36.73 55.38
N SER A 389 -6.60 36.27 56.46
CA SER A 389 -7.65 36.99 57.18
C SER A 389 -7.16 37.80 58.38
N TYR A 390 -5.80 37.87 58.57
CA TYR A 390 -5.19 38.65 59.65
C TYR A 390 -4.27 39.78 59.12
N PHE A 391 -4.43 40.13 57.80
CA PHE A 391 -3.81 41.34 57.26
C PHE A 391 -4.87 42.21 56.60
#